data_202fc09e57f10b1aff983759ca284b91
#
_entry.id   202fc09e57f10b1aff983759ca284b91
#
_cell.length_a   1.000
_cell.length_b   1.000
_cell.length_c   1.000
_cell.angle_alpha   90.00
_cell.angle_beta   90.00
_cell.angle_gamma   90.00
#
_symmetry.space_group_name_H-M   'P 1'
#
loop_
_entity.id
_entity.type
_entity.pdbx_description
1 polymer ?
#
loop_
_entity_poly.entity_id
_entity_poly.type
_entity_poly.pdbx_seq_one_letter_code
_entity_poly.pdbx_strand_id
1 'polypeptide(L)'
;MQTHSFGSLFPVSTLTLGGGGLGMLWGQTTFDECVATVRAAVDAGINLLDLAPRYGDGKAESVVGAAFGGRLPAGVRVTTKCNLGNPPIARIERILRQSIESSLRLLQTDRIDLFFLHSNIVPDGHPMWANKDAIERFTPYPMFTDHVRPLFEKFVKEGLIGAWGITGIGQPDAILAVLRQGPAPAAVQCIANLLDSPGGLKFYEGPSKAREIMAVARAQGIGVMGIRAVQAGALTAEIDRALPAAHPEVLDYARAAGFRALCAEIGENPAVIAHRYALGQAIDTLVLGVKNRLELAECVAAAAAGPLPADLVARVDASVR
;
A
#
# COMPACT_ATOMS: atom_id res chain seq x y z
N MET A 1 -3.13 -18.62 -8.32
CA MET A 1 -2.22 -17.48 -8.03
C MET A 1 -0.88 -18.02 -7.55
N GLN A 2 0.24 -17.52 -8.07
CA GLN A 2 1.56 -17.88 -7.55
C GLN A 2 1.80 -17.23 -6.18
N THR A 3 2.68 -17.85 -5.37
CA THR A 3 3.11 -17.31 -4.07
C THR A 3 4.61 -17.10 -4.06
N HIS A 4 5.06 -16.11 -3.31
CA HIS A 4 6.46 -15.71 -3.16
C HIS A 4 6.83 -15.67 -1.68
N SER A 5 8.13 -15.71 -1.38
CA SER A 5 8.62 -15.39 -0.04
C SER A 5 8.30 -13.92 0.25
N PHE A 6 7.91 -13.62 1.48
CA PHE A 6 7.58 -12.26 1.93
C PHE A 6 8.50 -11.90 3.11
N GLY A 7 9.71 -11.51 2.78
CA GLY A 7 10.76 -11.35 3.79
C GLY A 7 10.90 -12.62 4.66
N SER A 8 10.85 -12.44 5.98
CA SER A 8 10.84 -13.52 6.99
C SER A 8 9.42 -13.94 7.40
N LEU A 9 8.38 -13.39 6.77
CA LEU A 9 6.98 -13.63 7.08
C LEU A 9 6.47 -14.94 6.40
N PHE A 10 5.19 -15.04 6.24
CA PHE A 10 4.48 -16.12 5.54
C PHE A 10 4.62 -15.98 4.01
N PRO A 11 4.41 -17.06 3.23
CA PRO A 11 4.31 -16.95 1.78
C PRO A 11 3.13 -16.08 1.36
N VAL A 12 3.37 -15.12 0.44
CA VAL A 12 2.35 -14.18 -0.03
C VAL A 12 2.05 -14.42 -1.52
N SER A 13 0.79 -14.26 -1.91
CA SER A 13 0.36 -14.28 -3.31
C SER A 13 0.94 -13.09 -4.09
N THR A 14 1.15 -13.28 -5.40
CA THR A 14 1.62 -12.22 -6.33
C THR A 14 0.84 -10.91 -6.18
N LEU A 15 -0.46 -11.02 -5.91
CA LEU A 15 -1.35 -9.90 -5.65
C LEU A 15 -1.83 -9.90 -4.20
N THR A 16 -2.00 -8.70 -3.65
CA THR A 16 -2.66 -8.41 -2.37
C THR A 16 -3.89 -7.57 -2.65
N LEU A 17 -5.03 -7.89 -2.06
CA LEU A 17 -6.22 -7.05 -2.20
C LEU A 17 -6.13 -5.85 -1.27
N GLY A 18 -6.05 -4.65 -1.85
CA GLY A 18 -6.03 -3.39 -1.09
C GLY A 18 -7.42 -2.88 -0.74
N GLY A 19 -7.55 -2.34 0.45
CA GLY A 19 -8.82 -1.84 0.99
C GLY A 19 -9.27 -0.48 0.46
N GLY A 20 -8.45 0.25 -0.31
CA GLY A 20 -8.82 1.58 -0.79
C GLY A 20 -10.10 1.59 -1.65
N GLY A 21 -10.23 0.64 -2.57
CA GLY A 21 -11.45 0.45 -3.36
C GLY A 21 -12.62 -0.03 -2.50
N LEU A 22 -12.39 -0.96 -1.58
CA LEU A 22 -13.39 -1.45 -0.64
C LEU A 22 -13.93 -0.37 0.30
N GLY A 23 -13.09 0.63 0.63
CA GLY A 23 -13.44 1.83 1.38
C GLY A 23 -14.06 2.94 0.54
N MET A 24 -14.35 2.69 -0.75
CA MET A 24 -14.95 3.65 -1.70
C MET A 24 -14.09 4.91 -1.96
N LEU A 25 -12.76 4.81 -1.85
CA LEU A 25 -11.84 5.93 -2.14
C LEU A 25 -11.62 6.14 -3.64
N TRP A 26 -11.86 5.12 -4.46
CA TRP A 26 -11.55 5.08 -5.89
C TRP A 26 -12.81 5.07 -6.76
N GLY A 27 -13.82 5.85 -6.41
CA GLY A 27 -15.05 5.92 -7.16
C GLY A 27 -16.20 5.13 -6.54
N GLN A 28 -17.33 5.04 -7.27
CA GLN A 28 -18.57 4.45 -6.75
C GLN A 28 -18.52 2.92 -6.80
N THR A 29 -18.97 2.31 -5.71
CA THR A 29 -19.23 0.87 -5.57
C THR A 29 -20.28 0.69 -4.46
N THR A 30 -20.73 -0.54 -4.24
CA THR A 30 -21.64 -0.87 -3.15
C THR A 30 -20.97 -1.75 -2.11
N PHE A 31 -21.51 -1.79 -0.89
CA PHE A 31 -21.01 -2.66 0.15
C PHE A 31 -21.06 -4.14 -0.28
N ASP A 32 -22.16 -4.56 -0.89
CA ASP A 32 -22.33 -5.96 -1.35
C ASP A 32 -21.37 -6.32 -2.48
N GLU A 33 -21.09 -5.40 -3.41
CA GLU A 33 -20.07 -5.61 -4.45
C GLU A 33 -18.67 -5.71 -3.84
N CYS A 34 -18.36 -4.88 -2.83
CA CYS A 34 -17.09 -4.98 -2.12
C CYS A 34 -16.94 -6.34 -1.41
N VAL A 35 -17.99 -6.81 -0.73
CA VAL A 35 -18.03 -8.14 -0.10
C VAL A 35 -17.81 -9.26 -1.14
N ALA A 36 -18.50 -9.18 -2.28
CA ALA A 36 -18.33 -10.13 -3.39
C ALA A 36 -16.91 -10.07 -3.98
N THR A 37 -16.33 -8.87 -4.09
CA THR A 37 -14.95 -8.67 -4.57
C THR A 37 -13.93 -9.30 -3.64
N VAL A 38 -14.09 -9.16 -2.30
CA VAL A 38 -13.20 -9.80 -1.32
C VAL A 38 -13.24 -11.32 -1.45
N ARG A 39 -14.44 -11.91 -1.56
CA ARG A 39 -14.60 -13.36 -1.76
C ARG A 39 -13.96 -13.83 -3.05
N ALA A 40 -14.24 -13.14 -4.16
CA ALA A 40 -13.66 -13.46 -5.46
C ALA A 40 -12.13 -13.35 -5.47
N ALA A 41 -11.55 -12.40 -4.72
CA ALA A 41 -10.10 -12.26 -4.59
C ALA A 41 -9.49 -13.49 -3.89
N VAL A 42 -10.10 -13.95 -2.80
CA VAL A 42 -9.64 -15.14 -2.09
C VAL A 42 -9.83 -16.40 -2.94
N ASP A 43 -10.95 -16.52 -3.65
CA ASP A 43 -11.21 -17.64 -4.58
C ASP A 43 -10.18 -17.67 -5.75
N ALA A 44 -9.69 -16.49 -6.18
CA ALA A 44 -8.60 -16.38 -7.16
C ALA A 44 -7.21 -16.71 -6.58
N GLY A 45 -7.11 -17.01 -5.27
CA GLY A 45 -5.89 -17.37 -4.56
C GLY A 45 -5.09 -16.21 -3.99
N ILE A 46 -5.70 -15.02 -3.86
CA ILE A 46 -5.11 -13.92 -3.08
C ILE A 46 -5.19 -14.28 -1.60
N ASN A 47 -4.06 -14.26 -0.90
CA ASN A 47 -3.96 -14.68 0.50
C ASN A 47 -3.60 -13.56 1.47
N LEU A 48 -3.50 -12.31 1.00
CA LEU A 48 -3.27 -11.14 1.85
C LEU A 48 -4.27 -10.02 1.52
N LEU A 49 -4.91 -9.47 2.56
CA LEU A 49 -5.87 -8.37 2.48
C LEU A 49 -5.26 -7.16 3.20
N ASP A 50 -4.99 -6.07 2.46
CA ASP A 50 -4.31 -4.87 2.98
C ASP A 50 -5.30 -3.74 3.27
N LEU A 51 -5.64 -3.54 4.52
CA LEU A 51 -6.69 -2.65 5.00
C LEU A 51 -6.13 -1.43 5.75
N ALA A 52 -7.00 -0.52 6.11
CA ALA A 52 -6.70 0.58 7.04
C ALA A 52 -8.00 1.22 7.57
N PRO A 53 -8.02 1.72 8.82
CA PRO A 53 -9.15 2.48 9.36
C PRO A 53 -9.55 3.69 8.51
N ARG A 54 -8.60 4.36 7.87
CA ARG A 54 -8.86 5.50 6.97
C ARG A 54 -9.52 5.13 5.64
N TYR A 55 -9.64 3.87 5.32
CA TYR A 55 -10.31 3.44 4.09
C TYR A 55 -11.83 3.38 4.31
N GLY A 56 -12.49 4.55 4.11
CA GLY A 56 -13.91 4.73 4.31
C GLY A 56 -14.34 4.66 5.78
N ASP A 57 -13.51 5.18 6.69
CA ASP A 57 -13.76 5.21 8.13
C ASP A 57 -14.12 3.83 8.70
N GLY A 58 -13.24 2.84 8.41
CA GLY A 58 -13.40 1.45 8.84
C GLY A 58 -14.28 0.60 7.92
N LYS A 59 -14.83 1.18 6.83
CA LYS A 59 -15.68 0.44 5.89
C LYS A 59 -14.94 -0.74 5.25
N ALA A 60 -13.68 -0.55 4.83
CA ALA A 60 -12.89 -1.63 4.23
C ALA A 60 -12.71 -2.82 5.18
N GLU A 61 -12.46 -2.55 6.47
CA GLU A 61 -12.34 -3.59 7.51
C GLU A 61 -13.70 -4.28 7.75
N SER A 62 -14.80 -3.50 7.81
CA SER A 62 -16.16 -4.04 7.97
C SER A 62 -16.57 -4.93 6.79
N VAL A 63 -16.18 -4.59 5.57
CA VAL A 63 -16.42 -5.40 4.36
C VAL A 63 -15.76 -6.77 4.49
N VAL A 64 -14.51 -6.82 4.95
CA VAL A 64 -13.80 -8.10 5.16
C VAL A 64 -14.43 -8.90 6.29
N GLY A 65 -14.78 -8.27 7.42
CA GLY A 65 -15.52 -8.89 8.50
C GLY A 65 -16.83 -9.53 8.03
N ALA A 66 -17.62 -8.81 7.23
CA ALA A 66 -18.87 -9.30 6.66
C ALA A 66 -18.66 -10.39 5.58
N ALA A 67 -17.56 -10.33 4.81
CA ALA A 67 -17.28 -11.32 3.79
C ALA A 67 -17.12 -12.74 4.35
N PHE A 68 -16.53 -12.86 5.56
CA PHE A 68 -16.16 -14.14 6.14
C PHE A 68 -16.79 -14.41 7.52
N GLY A 69 -17.62 -13.50 8.05
CA GLY A 69 -18.25 -13.64 9.36
C GLY A 69 -17.24 -13.88 10.49
N GLY A 70 -16.09 -13.19 10.42
CA GLY A 70 -15.01 -13.33 11.39
C GLY A 70 -14.14 -14.58 11.25
N ARG A 71 -14.40 -15.44 10.27
CA ARG A 71 -13.61 -16.64 10.00
C ARG A 71 -12.91 -16.53 8.65
N LEU A 72 -11.73 -15.94 8.66
CA LEU A 72 -10.90 -15.91 7.46
C LEU A 72 -10.61 -17.35 6.98
N PRO A 73 -10.67 -17.60 5.66
CA PRO A 73 -10.27 -18.90 5.11
C PRO A 73 -8.83 -19.25 5.49
N ALA A 74 -8.54 -20.55 5.58
CA ALA A 74 -7.20 -21.03 5.93
C ALA A 74 -6.14 -20.45 4.99
N GLY A 75 -5.06 -19.90 5.56
CA GLY A 75 -3.96 -19.28 4.81
C GLY A 75 -4.21 -17.82 4.40
N VAL A 76 -5.42 -17.29 4.52
CA VAL A 76 -5.70 -15.86 4.31
C VAL A 76 -5.25 -15.05 5.51
N ARG A 77 -4.56 -13.95 5.26
CA ARG A 77 -3.98 -13.04 6.24
C ARG A 77 -4.55 -11.64 6.08
N VAL A 78 -4.56 -10.89 7.18
CA VAL A 78 -4.98 -9.49 7.16
C VAL A 78 -3.84 -8.58 7.64
N THR A 79 -3.73 -7.46 6.97
CA THR A 79 -2.96 -6.32 7.46
C THR A 79 -3.88 -5.12 7.63
N THR A 80 -3.63 -4.34 8.67
CA THR A 80 -4.24 -3.03 8.87
C THR A 80 -3.22 -2.07 9.44
N LYS A 81 -3.63 -0.83 9.70
CA LYS A 81 -2.69 0.27 9.92
C LYS A 81 -3.18 1.22 11.01
N CYS A 82 -2.28 2.01 11.56
CA CYS A 82 -2.62 3.19 12.36
C CYS A 82 -2.01 4.46 11.79
N ASN A 83 -2.84 5.48 11.61
CA ASN A 83 -2.38 6.82 11.29
C ASN A 83 -2.16 7.59 12.60
N LEU A 84 -0.97 7.40 13.18
CA LEU A 84 -0.62 7.94 14.50
C LEU A 84 -0.44 9.47 14.50
N GLY A 85 0.24 10.00 13.47
CA GLY A 85 0.66 11.40 13.45
C GLY A 85 1.72 11.73 14.49
N ASN A 86 1.60 12.90 15.12
CA ASN A 86 2.54 13.41 16.12
C ASN A 86 1.80 13.80 17.43
N PRO A 87 1.23 12.83 18.16
CA PRO A 87 0.57 13.10 19.43
C PRO A 87 1.57 13.25 20.58
N PRO A 88 1.15 13.78 21.74
CA PRO A 88 1.95 13.72 22.98
C PRO A 88 2.37 12.27 23.28
N ILE A 89 3.62 12.05 23.70
CA ILE A 89 4.23 10.74 23.95
C ILE A 89 3.34 9.87 24.86
N ALA A 90 2.81 10.43 25.95
CA ALA A 90 1.95 9.71 26.88
C ALA A 90 0.66 9.14 26.25
N ARG A 91 0.29 9.55 25.05
CA ARG A 91 -0.92 9.11 24.34
C ARG A 91 -0.65 8.04 23.27
N ILE A 92 0.61 7.82 22.89
CA ILE A 92 0.98 6.95 21.76
C ILE A 92 0.44 5.53 21.97
N GLU A 93 0.77 4.88 23.08
CA GLU A 93 0.33 3.50 23.33
C GLU A 93 -1.18 3.36 23.29
N ARG A 94 -1.90 4.29 23.93
CA ARG A 94 -3.36 4.29 23.92
C ARG A 94 -3.94 4.43 22.52
N ILE A 95 -3.40 5.32 21.68
CA ILE A 95 -3.87 5.52 20.30
C ILE A 95 -3.65 4.25 19.48
N LEU A 96 -2.47 3.66 19.57
CA LEU A 96 -2.14 2.43 18.83
C LEU A 96 -3.04 1.27 19.25
N ARG A 97 -3.24 1.05 20.57
CA ARG A 97 -4.14 -0.02 21.07
C ARG A 97 -5.58 0.20 20.64
N GLN A 98 -6.11 1.41 20.75
CA GLN A 98 -7.47 1.74 20.31
C GLN A 98 -7.66 1.50 18.81
N SER A 99 -6.63 1.80 17.97
CA SER A 99 -6.66 1.50 16.55
C SER A 99 -6.75 -0.02 16.31
N ILE A 100 -5.90 -0.81 16.96
CA ILE A 100 -5.90 -2.28 16.86
C ILE A 100 -7.24 -2.85 17.31
N GLU A 101 -7.74 -2.47 18.49
CA GLU A 101 -9.02 -2.94 19.03
C GLU A 101 -10.21 -2.60 18.12
N SER A 102 -10.20 -1.41 17.53
CA SER A 102 -11.22 -1.02 16.56
C SER A 102 -11.17 -1.87 15.31
N SER A 103 -9.96 -2.10 14.76
CA SER A 103 -9.77 -2.96 13.59
C SER A 103 -10.20 -4.40 13.85
N LEU A 104 -9.81 -4.98 15.00
CA LEU A 104 -10.22 -6.34 15.39
C LEU A 104 -11.74 -6.48 15.45
N ARG A 105 -12.44 -5.48 16.02
CA ARG A 105 -13.90 -5.47 16.09
C ARG A 105 -14.56 -5.40 14.71
N LEU A 106 -14.06 -4.55 13.80
CA LEU A 106 -14.60 -4.40 12.46
C LEU A 106 -14.33 -5.62 11.57
N LEU A 107 -13.13 -6.19 11.68
CA LEU A 107 -12.72 -7.43 11.03
C LEU A 107 -13.40 -8.68 11.63
N GLN A 108 -13.95 -8.57 12.83
CA GLN A 108 -14.51 -9.67 13.60
C GLN A 108 -13.50 -10.81 13.85
N THR A 109 -12.23 -10.47 14.05
CA THR A 109 -11.12 -11.41 14.30
C THR A 109 -10.42 -11.07 15.61
N ASP A 110 -9.66 -12.01 16.16
CA ASP A 110 -8.91 -11.87 17.41
C ASP A 110 -7.45 -11.49 17.20
N ARG A 111 -6.96 -11.47 15.92
CA ARG A 111 -5.57 -11.21 15.59
C ARG A 111 -5.43 -10.44 14.27
N ILE A 112 -4.44 -9.54 14.23
CA ILE A 112 -3.92 -8.89 13.03
C ILE A 112 -2.57 -9.54 12.71
N ASP A 113 -2.42 -10.07 11.49
CA ASP A 113 -1.17 -10.73 11.08
C ASP A 113 -0.01 -9.74 10.91
N LEU A 114 -0.30 -8.55 10.35
CA LEU A 114 0.72 -7.52 10.11
C LEU A 114 0.11 -6.13 10.31
N PHE A 115 0.71 -5.34 11.20
CA PHE A 115 0.23 -4.01 11.56
C PHE A 115 1.20 -2.92 11.12
N PHE A 116 0.72 -1.92 10.37
CA PHE A 116 1.57 -0.86 9.83
C PHE A 116 1.42 0.48 10.55
N LEU A 117 2.53 1.20 10.69
CA LEU A 117 2.46 2.65 10.85
C LEU A 117 2.05 3.27 9.50
N HIS A 118 0.88 3.92 9.47
CA HIS A 118 0.35 4.57 8.25
C HIS A 118 0.81 6.02 8.10
N SER A 119 1.28 6.64 9.18
CA SER A 119 1.85 7.98 9.15
C SER A 119 3.18 7.98 8.40
N ASN A 120 3.44 9.08 7.70
CA ASN A 120 4.71 9.31 7.02
C ASN A 120 5.81 9.59 8.05
N ILE A 121 6.85 8.77 8.09
CA ILE A 121 8.01 9.05 8.93
C ILE A 121 8.83 10.16 8.27
N VAL A 122 9.13 11.20 9.05
CA VAL A 122 9.83 12.40 8.59
C VAL A 122 10.98 12.74 9.54
N PRO A 123 12.01 13.48 9.10
CA PRO A 123 13.07 13.96 9.99
C PRO A 123 12.52 14.78 11.16
N ASP A 124 13.29 14.86 12.24
CA ASP A 124 13.01 15.84 13.28
C ASP A 124 13.04 17.26 12.71
N GLY A 125 12.12 18.11 13.17
CA GLY A 125 11.99 19.48 12.67
C GLY A 125 11.48 19.59 11.22
N HIS A 126 10.98 18.51 10.63
CA HIS A 126 10.32 18.57 9.31
C HIS A 126 9.21 19.63 9.33
N PRO A 127 9.16 20.54 8.32
CA PRO A 127 8.13 21.58 8.29
C PRO A 127 6.75 20.95 8.29
N MET A 128 6.13 20.91 9.44
CA MET A 128 4.75 20.45 9.60
C MET A 128 3.88 21.57 9.09
N TRP A 129 3.19 21.35 8.00
CA TRP A 129 2.30 22.33 7.38
C TRP A 129 1.28 22.82 8.41
N ALA A 130 0.94 24.09 8.34
CA ALA A 130 0.13 24.78 9.37
C ALA A 130 -1.33 24.29 9.48
N ASN A 131 -1.75 23.28 8.71
CA ASN A 131 -3.09 22.70 8.78
C ASN A 131 -3.14 21.48 9.72
N LYS A 132 -4.27 21.26 10.37
CA LYS A 132 -4.47 20.15 11.32
C LYS A 132 -4.24 18.77 10.69
N ASP A 133 -4.53 18.60 9.40
CA ASP A 133 -4.37 17.34 8.67
C ASP A 133 -2.91 16.92 8.53
N ALA A 134 -1.98 17.87 8.52
CA ALA A 134 -0.55 17.60 8.44
C ALA A 134 -0.01 16.98 9.73
N ILE A 135 -0.47 17.44 10.90
CA ILE A 135 -0.04 16.92 12.21
C ILE A 135 -0.42 15.44 12.34
N GLU A 136 -1.57 15.05 11.81
CA GLU A 136 -2.03 13.66 11.83
C GLU A 136 -1.32 12.74 10.81
N ARG A 137 -0.59 13.31 9.84
CA ARG A 137 0.07 12.55 8.76
C ARG A 137 1.52 12.21 9.05
N PHE A 138 2.21 12.99 9.87
CA PHE A 138 3.65 12.87 10.07
C PHE A 138 4.01 12.36 11.46
N THR A 139 4.86 11.35 11.49
CA THR A 139 5.50 10.86 12.72
C THR A 139 6.98 11.20 12.64
N PRO A 140 7.50 12.05 13.53
CA PRO A 140 8.94 12.35 13.59
C PRO A 140 9.78 11.08 13.80
N TYR A 141 10.92 11.00 13.11
CA TYR A 141 11.83 9.86 13.20
C TYR A 141 12.24 9.53 14.66
N PRO A 142 12.60 10.50 15.53
CA PRO A 142 12.89 10.19 16.94
C PRO A 142 11.67 9.61 17.67
N MET A 143 10.47 10.15 17.43
CA MET A 143 9.25 9.58 18.03
C MET A 143 9.03 8.14 17.58
N PHE A 144 9.26 7.83 16.31
CA PHE A 144 9.16 6.47 15.80
C PHE A 144 10.18 5.55 16.47
N THR A 145 11.47 5.94 16.52
CA THR A 145 12.54 5.08 17.05
C THR A 145 12.43 4.85 18.54
N ASP A 146 12.09 5.88 19.30
CA ASP A 146 12.18 5.86 20.76
C ASP A 146 10.88 5.42 21.44
N HIS A 147 9.74 5.54 20.74
CA HIS A 147 8.43 5.27 21.33
C HIS A 147 7.57 4.30 20.51
N VAL A 148 7.42 4.50 19.18
CA VAL A 148 6.49 3.69 18.37
C VAL A 148 7.05 2.29 18.14
N ARG A 149 8.30 2.17 17.71
CA ARG A 149 8.98 0.89 17.43
C ARG A 149 9.02 -0.01 18.67
N PRO A 150 9.43 0.46 19.88
CA PRO A 150 9.38 -0.37 21.09
C PRO A 150 7.98 -0.85 21.45
N LEU A 151 6.93 -0.05 21.17
CA LEU A 151 5.55 -0.46 21.39
C LEU A 151 5.11 -1.53 20.39
N PHE A 152 5.49 -1.43 19.13
CA PHE A 152 5.21 -2.48 18.15
C PHE A 152 5.87 -3.81 18.53
N GLU A 153 7.13 -3.79 18.96
CA GLU A 153 7.82 -4.97 19.49
C GLU A 153 7.09 -5.56 20.72
N LYS A 154 6.60 -4.69 21.61
CA LYS A 154 5.79 -5.09 22.76
C LYS A 154 4.49 -5.77 22.32
N PHE A 155 3.77 -5.21 21.34
CA PHE A 155 2.51 -5.77 20.84
C PHE A 155 2.69 -7.11 20.14
N VAL A 156 3.82 -7.34 19.46
CA VAL A 156 4.18 -8.65 18.93
C VAL A 156 4.37 -9.66 20.07
N LYS A 157 5.12 -9.29 21.11
CA LYS A 157 5.34 -10.15 22.30
C LYS A 157 4.05 -10.47 23.06
N GLU A 158 3.12 -9.53 23.11
CA GLU A 158 1.80 -9.71 23.71
C GLU A 158 0.86 -10.57 22.83
N GLY A 159 1.24 -10.86 21.57
CA GLY A 159 0.41 -11.61 20.62
C GLY A 159 -0.76 -10.80 20.03
N LEU A 160 -0.78 -9.48 20.28
CA LEU A 160 -1.83 -8.58 19.79
C LEU A 160 -1.74 -8.39 18.27
N ILE A 161 -0.52 -8.36 17.72
CA ILE A 161 -0.20 -8.37 16.29
C ILE A 161 0.83 -9.46 15.99
N GLY A 162 0.80 -10.01 14.77
CA GLY A 162 1.76 -11.03 14.35
C GLY A 162 3.14 -10.46 14.06
N ALA A 163 3.17 -9.34 13.34
CA ALA A 163 4.37 -8.58 12.99
C ALA A 163 3.99 -7.12 12.75
N TRP A 164 5.01 -6.26 12.55
CA TRP A 164 4.78 -4.86 12.22
C TRP A 164 5.54 -4.41 10.98
N GLY A 165 5.03 -3.34 10.33
CA GLY A 165 5.60 -2.73 9.15
C GLY A 165 5.46 -1.21 9.14
N ILE A 166 5.99 -0.60 8.08
CA ILE A 166 5.84 0.84 7.83
C ILE A 166 5.37 1.10 6.40
N THR A 167 4.69 2.22 6.17
CA THR A 167 4.47 2.75 4.83
C THR A 167 5.73 3.52 4.38
N GLY A 168 6.37 3.08 3.30
CA GLY A 168 7.60 3.67 2.76
C GLY A 168 7.34 4.91 1.89
N ILE A 169 6.34 5.72 2.25
CA ILE A 169 5.93 6.95 1.53
C ILE A 169 6.28 8.24 2.30
N GLY A 170 6.96 8.11 3.43
CA GLY A 170 7.50 9.24 4.19
C GLY A 170 8.71 9.90 3.51
N GLN A 171 9.43 10.73 4.24
CA GLN A 171 10.66 11.33 3.72
C GLN A 171 11.71 10.21 3.45
N PRO A 172 12.25 10.11 2.23
CA PRO A 172 13.01 8.93 1.81
C PRO A 172 14.21 8.58 2.69
N ASP A 173 14.98 9.57 3.16
CA ASP A 173 16.15 9.30 4.00
C ASP A 173 15.75 8.83 5.40
N ALA A 174 14.63 9.31 5.94
CA ALA A 174 14.07 8.82 7.20
C ALA A 174 13.59 7.36 7.06
N ILE A 175 12.93 7.01 5.95
CA ILE A 175 12.54 5.64 5.64
C ILE A 175 13.77 4.73 5.53
N LEU A 176 14.79 5.14 4.75
CA LEU A 176 16.03 4.38 4.60
C LEU A 176 16.75 4.18 5.94
N ALA A 177 16.73 5.18 6.83
CA ALA A 177 17.28 5.07 8.17
C ALA A 177 16.53 4.00 9.00
N VAL A 178 15.18 3.98 8.94
CA VAL A 178 14.38 2.95 9.63
C VAL A 178 14.72 1.55 9.13
N LEU A 179 14.86 1.36 7.80
CA LEU A 179 15.16 0.04 7.22
C LEU A 179 16.57 -0.46 7.56
N ARG A 180 17.55 0.45 7.73
CA ARG A 180 18.95 0.13 8.01
C ARG A 180 19.26 -0.07 9.49
N GLN A 181 18.37 0.39 10.39
CA GLN A 181 18.58 0.37 11.84
C GLN A 181 17.59 -0.58 12.50
N GLY A 182 18.07 -1.47 13.34
CA GLY A 182 17.25 -2.46 14.01
C GLY A 182 16.59 -1.96 15.33
N PRO A 183 15.54 -2.67 15.78
CA PRO A 183 14.84 -3.72 15.06
C PRO A 183 14.17 -3.19 13.79
N ALA A 184 14.37 -3.91 12.68
CA ALA A 184 13.82 -3.55 11.39
C ALA A 184 12.33 -3.95 11.26
N PRO A 185 11.51 -3.26 10.45
CA PRO A 185 10.15 -3.70 10.17
C PRO A 185 10.15 -5.06 9.44
N ALA A 186 9.13 -5.88 9.68
CA ALA A 186 8.98 -7.14 8.95
C ALA A 186 8.54 -6.90 7.49
N ALA A 187 7.87 -5.79 7.20
CA ALA A 187 7.46 -5.40 5.85
C ALA A 187 7.43 -3.89 5.66
N VAL A 188 7.56 -3.47 4.39
CA VAL A 188 7.42 -2.08 3.96
C VAL A 188 6.54 -1.98 2.72
N GLN A 189 5.64 -0.98 2.67
CA GLN A 189 4.90 -0.62 1.47
C GLN A 189 5.70 0.39 0.65
N CYS A 190 6.00 0.07 -0.61
CA CYS A 190 6.80 0.92 -1.49
C CYS A 190 6.03 1.34 -2.73
N ILE A 191 6.25 2.57 -3.20
CA ILE A 191 5.77 3.01 -4.50
C ILE A 191 6.36 2.09 -5.59
N ALA A 192 5.50 1.45 -6.37
CA ALA A 192 5.89 0.54 -7.44
C ALA A 192 5.16 0.90 -8.74
N ASN A 193 5.52 2.03 -9.34
CA ASN A 193 4.95 2.46 -10.62
C ASN A 193 6.02 3.00 -11.58
N LEU A 194 5.64 3.12 -12.83
CA LEU A 194 6.50 3.60 -13.91
C LEU A 194 7.12 4.99 -13.66
N LEU A 195 6.40 5.86 -12.97
CA LEU A 195 6.80 7.25 -12.75
C LEU A 195 7.68 7.44 -11.50
N ASP A 196 7.89 6.39 -10.69
CA ASP A 196 8.47 6.47 -9.34
C ASP A 196 7.81 7.59 -8.49
N SER A 197 6.54 7.86 -8.75
CA SER A 197 5.81 8.98 -8.18
C SER A 197 4.87 8.55 -7.06
N PRO A 198 4.95 9.19 -5.89
CA PRO A 198 3.94 9.05 -4.84
C PRO A 198 2.71 9.93 -5.09
N GLY A 199 2.70 10.79 -6.12
CA GLY A 199 1.61 11.73 -6.42
C GLY A 199 1.24 12.59 -5.23
N GLY A 200 -0.05 12.69 -4.93
CA GLY A 200 -0.57 13.47 -3.80
C GLY A 200 -0.16 12.99 -2.41
N LEU A 201 0.60 11.89 -2.31
CA LEU A 201 1.21 11.45 -1.06
C LEU A 201 2.61 12.00 -0.82
N LYS A 202 3.12 12.85 -1.73
CA LYS A 202 4.44 13.46 -1.62
C LYS A 202 4.39 14.71 -0.73
N PHE A 203 5.01 14.64 0.44
CA PHE A 203 5.09 15.75 1.40
C PHE A 203 6.55 16.12 1.74
N TYR A 204 7.46 15.97 0.78
CA TYR A 204 8.89 16.28 0.90
C TYR A 204 9.41 16.77 -0.46
N GLU A 205 10.55 17.43 -0.43
CA GLU A 205 11.25 17.84 -1.65
C GLU A 205 12.20 16.76 -2.17
N GLY A 206 12.55 16.85 -3.45
CA GLY A 206 13.47 15.91 -4.10
C GLY A 206 12.82 14.60 -4.58
N PRO A 207 13.62 13.61 -4.98
CA PRO A 207 13.16 12.34 -5.54
C PRO A 207 12.56 11.43 -4.48
N SER A 208 11.64 10.54 -4.89
CA SER A 208 10.98 9.57 -4.01
C SER A 208 11.90 8.45 -3.52
N LYS A 209 13.01 8.17 -4.23
CA LYS A 209 13.93 7.06 -3.95
C LYS A 209 13.24 5.70 -3.83
N ALA A 210 12.07 5.50 -4.48
CA ALA A 210 11.25 4.32 -4.32
C ALA A 210 12.03 3.02 -4.59
N ARG A 211 12.82 3.00 -5.67
CA ARG A 211 13.63 1.83 -6.04
C ARG A 211 14.78 1.56 -5.06
N GLU A 212 15.41 2.62 -4.49
CA GLU A 212 16.42 2.48 -3.44
C GLU A 212 15.80 1.90 -2.17
N ILE A 213 14.61 2.38 -1.77
CA ILE A 213 13.88 1.85 -0.60
C ILE A 213 13.58 0.35 -0.79
N MET A 214 13.07 -0.06 -1.96
CA MET A 214 12.84 -1.48 -2.27
C MET A 214 14.14 -2.30 -2.22
N ALA A 215 15.24 -1.80 -2.81
CA ALA A 215 16.51 -2.50 -2.83
C ALA A 215 17.08 -2.69 -1.41
N VAL A 216 17.03 -1.65 -0.57
CA VAL A 216 17.47 -1.73 0.83
C VAL A 216 16.59 -2.69 1.63
N ALA A 217 15.28 -2.64 1.48
CA ALA A 217 14.37 -3.54 2.17
C ALA A 217 14.68 -5.01 1.84
N ARG A 218 14.82 -5.34 0.55
CA ARG A 218 15.18 -6.71 0.13
C ARG A 218 16.54 -7.16 0.66
N ALA A 219 17.55 -6.29 0.63
CA ALA A 219 18.88 -6.61 1.16
C ALA A 219 18.86 -6.89 2.66
N GLN A 220 17.89 -6.36 3.40
CA GLN A 220 17.66 -6.59 4.83
C GLN A 220 16.69 -7.75 5.12
N GLY A 221 16.18 -8.44 4.09
CA GLY A 221 15.18 -9.50 4.28
C GLY A 221 13.82 -9.01 4.72
N ILE A 222 13.50 -7.73 4.50
CA ILE A 222 12.22 -7.11 4.81
C ILE A 222 11.26 -7.38 3.63
N GLY A 223 10.02 -7.79 3.93
CA GLY A 223 8.99 -8.01 2.92
C GLY A 223 8.60 -6.71 2.21
N VAL A 224 8.46 -6.74 0.89
CA VAL A 224 8.15 -5.54 0.07
C VAL A 224 6.78 -5.67 -0.58
N MET A 225 5.85 -4.79 -0.19
CA MET A 225 4.53 -4.65 -0.81
C MET A 225 4.55 -3.48 -1.78
N GLY A 226 4.43 -3.74 -3.08
CA GLY A 226 4.31 -2.69 -4.10
C GLY A 226 2.93 -2.04 -4.02
N ILE A 227 2.88 -0.71 -4.00
CA ILE A 227 1.64 0.07 -4.01
C ILE A 227 1.61 1.04 -5.17
N ARG A 228 0.41 1.52 -5.52
CA ARG A 228 0.18 2.57 -6.54
C ARG A 228 0.64 2.19 -7.96
N ALA A 229 0.49 0.93 -8.37
CA ALA A 229 0.88 0.47 -9.72
C ALA A 229 0.34 1.38 -10.83
N VAL A 230 -0.95 1.76 -10.76
CA VAL A 230 -1.60 2.65 -11.72
C VAL A 230 -1.58 4.13 -11.29
N GLN A 231 -0.80 4.47 -10.27
CA GLN A 231 -0.61 5.85 -9.78
C GLN A 231 -1.94 6.62 -9.61
N ALA A 232 -2.88 6.02 -8.86
CA ALA A 232 -4.22 6.59 -8.63
C ALA A 232 -4.92 7.07 -9.92
N GLY A 233 -4.79 6.33 -11.00
CA GLY A 233 -5.38 6.61 -12.30
C GLY A 233 -4.47 7.36 -13.29
N ALA A 234 -3.30 7.86 -12.88
CA ALA A 234 -2.41 8.57 -13.79
C ALA A 234 -1.81 7.66 -14.89
N LEU A 235 -1.74 6.37 -14.67
CA LEU A 235 -1.27 5.33 -15.62
C LEU A 235 -2.41 4.49 -16.19
N THR A 236 -3.64 5.01 -16.21
CA THR A 236 -4.79 4.39 -16.88
C THR A 236 -5.19 5.19 -18.12
N ALA A 237 -6.22 4.74 -18.84
CA ALA A 237 -6.72 5.45 -20.01
C ALA A 237 -7.25 6.86 -19.64
N GLU A 238 -7.88 6.98 -18.46
CA GLU A 238 -8.43 8.23 -17.93
C GLU A 238 -8.38 8.25 -16.40
N ILE A 239 -8.42 9.43 -15.80
CA ILE A 239 -8.66 9.58 -14.35
C ILE A 239 -10.18 9.61 -14.14
N ASP A 240 -10.69 8.65 -13.40
CA ASP A 240 -12.13 8.38 -13.19
C ASP A 240 -12.82 9.33 -12.19
N ARG A 241 -12.15 10.42 -11.81
CA ARG A 241 -12.67 11.42 -10.86
C ARG A 241 -12.21 12.84 -11.20
N ALA A 242 -13.02 13.83 -10.84
CA ALA A 242 -12.66 15.23 -11.02
C ALA A 242 -11.56 15.64 -9.99
N LEU A 243 -10.45 16.16 -10.50
CA LEU A 243 -9.33 16.68 -9.72
C LEU A 243 -8.96 18.08 -10.20
N PRO A 244 -8.47 18.98 -9.33
CA PRO A 244 -7.92 20.26 -9.75
C PRO A 244 -6.77 20.10 -10.74
N ALA A 245 -6.62 21.02 -11.69
CA ALA A 245 -5.57 20.93 -12.72
C ALA A 245 -4.13 20.84 -12.15
N ALA A 246 -3.88 21.47 -11.01
CA ALA A 246 -2.59 21.44 -10.32
C ALA A 246 -2.42 20.21 -9.40
N HIS A 247 -3.38 19.28 -9.38
CA HIS A 247 -3.29 18.10 -8.54
C HIS A 247 -2.15 17.18 -9.01
N PRO A 248 -1.32 16.63 -8.11
CA PRO A 248 -0.16 15.81 -8.49
C PRO A 248 -0.51 14.64 -9.41
N GLU A 249 -1.65 13.97 -9.23
CA GLU A 249 -2.10 12.90 -10.12
C GLU A 249 -2.46 13.40 -11.53
N VAL A 250 -2.96 14.63 -11.68
CA VAL A 250 -3.22 15.24 -12.99
C VAL A 250 -1.90 15.58 -13.70
N LEU A 251 -0.91 16.06 -12.96
CA LEU A 251 0.43 16.31 -13.49
C LEU A 251 1.10 14.99 -13.90
N ASP A 252 1.00 13.94 -13.09
CA ASP A 252 1.48 12.61 -13.44
C ASP A 252 0.74 12.01 -14.65
N TYR A 253 -0.56 12.24 -14.76
CA TYR A 253 -1.34 11.83 -15.94
C TYR A 253 -0.81 12.52 -17.21
N ALA A 254 -0.57 13.82 -17.16
CA ALA A 254 0.00 14.54 -18.29
C ALA A 254 1.41 14.02 -18.64
N ARG A 255 2.26 13.77 -17.65
CA ARG A 255 3.59 13.18 -17.81
C ARG A 255 3.54 11.79 -18.47
N ALA A 256 2.50 11.00 -18.21
CA ALA A 256 2.32 9.66 -18.78
C ALA A 256 1.67 9.65 -20.17
N ALA A 257 1.58 10.78 -20.89
CA ALA A 257 0.94 10.83 -22.20
C ALA A 257 1.64 9.92 -23.22
N GLY A 258 2.98 9.90 -23.27
CA GLY A 258 3.75 9.02 -24.13
C GLY A 258 3.54 7.54 -23.82
N PHE A 259 3.40 7.19 -22.54
CA PHE A 259 3.06 5.83 -22.12
C PHE A 259 1.70 5.39 -22.67
N ARG A 260 0.66 6.23 -22.58
CA ARG A 260 -0.65 5.91 -23.13
C ARG A 260 -0.62 5.80 -24.66
N ALA A 261 0.15 6.65 -25.33
CA ALA A 261 0.34 6.55 -26.79
C ALA A 261 1.01 5.22 -27.19
N LEU A 262 2.03 4.79 -26.45
CA LEU A 262 2.66 3.48 -26.64
C LEU A 262 1.66 2.34 -26.42
N CYS A 263 0.84 2.39 -25.36
CA CYS A 263 -0.17 1.36 -25.11
C CYS A 263 -1.19 1.28 -26.25
N ALA A 264 -1.63 2.43 -26.80
CA ALA A 264 -2.53 2.47 -27.95
C ALA A 264 -1.86 1.90 -29.22
N GLU A 265 -0.58 2.19 -29.47
CA GLU A 265 0.20 1.63 -30.59
C GLU A 265 0.26 0.11 -30.56
N ILE A 266 0.46 -0.48 -29.35
CA ILE A 266 0.57 -1.95 -29.21
C ILE A 266 -0.79 -2.63 -28.95
N GLY A 267 -1.90 -1.86 -28.91
CA GLY A 267 -3.25 -2.39 -28.71
C GLY A 267 -3.54 -2.91 -27.29
N GLU A 268 -2.83 -2.37 -26.27
CA GLU A 268 -2.92 -2.85 -24.88
C GLU A 268 -3.57 -1.81 -23.95
N ASN A 269 -4.25 -2.30 -22.91
CA ASN A 269 -4.81 -1.44 -21.86
C ASN A 269 -3.67 -0.86 -20.99
N PRO A 270 -3.56 0.48 -20.83
CA PRO A 270 -2.53 1.09 -19.98
C PRO A 270 -2.50 0.55 -18.55
N ALA A 271 -3.66 0.27 -17.94
CA ALA A 271 -3.71 -0.28 -16.59
C ALA A 271 -3.07 -1.68 -16.50
N VAL A 272 -3.29 -2.54 -17.51
CA VAL A 272 -2.67 -3.88 -17.59
C VAL A 272 -1.16 -3.75 -17.71
N ILE A 273 -0.67 -2.88 -18.61
CA ILE A 273 0.77 -2.64 -18.79
C ILE A 273 1.39 -2.08 -17.50
N ALA A 274 0.73 -1.12 -16.83
CA ALA A 274 1.20 -0.56 -15.56
C ALA A 274 1.30 -1.61 -14.45
N HIS A 275 0.31 -2.49 -14.29
CA HIS A 275 0.36 -3.58 -13.33
C HIS A 275 1.50 -4.57 -13.63
N ARG A 276 1.64 -5.01 -14.89
CA ARG A 276 2.71 -5.92 -15.31
C ARG A 276 4.10 -5.29 -15.17
N TYR A 277 4.22 -3.98 -15.42
CA TYR A 277 5.46 -3.24 -15.15
C TYR A 277 5.80 -3.25 -13.65
N ALA A 278 4.82 -2.99 -12.78
CA ALA A 278 5.00 -3.01 -11.34
C ALA A 278 5.41 -4.40 -10.83
N LEU A 279 4.83 -5.48 -11.38
CA LEU A 279 5.21 -6.86 -11.05
C LEU A 279 6.67 -7.21 -11.43
N GLY A 280 7.28 -6.48 -12.35
CA GLY A 280 8.70 -6.62 -12.71
C GLY A 280 9.66 -5.89 -11.76
N GLN A 281 9.16 -5.13 -10.80
CA GLN A 281 9.98 -4.44 -9.81
C GLN A 281 10.37 -5.35 -8.63
N ALA A 282 11.22 -4.85 -7.74
CA ALA A 282 11.75 -5.60 -6.59
C ALA A 282 10.72 -5.70 -5.44
N ILE A 283 9.52 -6.24 -5.73
CA ILE A 283 8.43 -6.43 -4.78
C ILE A 283 8.13 -7.92 -4.57
N ASP A 284 7.52 -8.26 -3.44
CA ASP A 284 7.07 -9.62 -3.12
C ASP A 284 5.59 -9.81 -3.45
N THR A 285 4.80 -8.75 -3.36
CA THR A 285 3.38 -8.72 -3.71
C THR A 285 2.97 -7.33 -4.16
N LEU A 286 1.96 -7.25 -5.05
CA LEU A 286 1.41 -5.99 -5.54
C LEU A 286 0.02 -5.74 -4.94
N VAL A 287 -0.13 -4.61 -4.25
CA VAL A 287 -1.39 -4.20 -3.62
C VAL A 287 -2.30 -3.54 -4.64
N LEU A 288 -3.49 -4.11 -4.81
CA LEU A 288 -4.50 -3.64 -5.76
C LEU A 288 -5.39 -2.56 -5.16
N GLY A 289 -5.81 -1.61 -5.99
CA GLY A 289 -6.79 -0.56 -5.63
C GLY A 289 -8.18 -0.78 -6.24
N VAL A 290 -8.58 -2.02 -6.48
CA VAL A 290 -9.82 -2.37 -7.17
C VAL A 290 -11.07 -2.14 -6.30
N LYS A 291 -12.19 -1.77 -6.93
CA LYS A 291 -13.47 -1.48 -6.28
C LYS A 291 -14.60 -2.45 -6.64
N ASN A 292 -14.36 -3.36 -7.59
CA ASN A 292 -15.33 -4.35 -8.05
C ASN A 292 -14.64 -5.60 -8.63
N ARG A 293 -15.45 -6.65 -8.88
CA ARG A 293 -14.97 -7.94 -9.41
C ARG A 293 -14.43 -7.85 -10.83
N LEU A 294 -14.89 -6.91 -11.64
CA LEU A 294 -14.41 -6.73 -13.02
C LEU A 294 -12.95 -6.26 -13.01
N GLU A 295 -12.67 -5.19 -12.28
CA GLU A 295 -11.30 -4.68 -12.11
C GLU A 295 -10.37 -5.72 -11.46
N LEU A 296 -10.89 -6.50 -10.49
CA LEU A 296 -10.15 -7.60 -9.91
C LEU A 296 -9.77 -8.66 -10.95
N ALA A 297 -10.72 -9.07 -11.80
CA ALA A 297 -10.48 -10.07 -12.84
C ALA A 297 -9.40 -9.61 -13.84
N GLU A 298 -9.40 -8.34 -14.22
CA GLU A 298 -8.37 -7.73 -15.08
C GLU A 298 -6.97 -7.80 -14.42
N CYS A 299 -6.89 -7.44 -13.13
CA CYS A 299 -5.63 -7.51 -12.38
C CYS A 299 -5.13 -8.96 -12.22
N VAL A 300 -6.03 -9.92 -11.99
CA VAL A 300 -5.69 -11.35 -11.90
C VAL A 300 -5.18 -11.85 -13.26
N ALA A 301 -5.81 -11.46 -14.37
CA ALA A 301 -5.36 -11.81 -15.71
C ALA A 301 -3.97 -11.19 -16.02
N ALA A 302 -3.75 -9.92 -15.64
CA ALA A 302 -2.45 -9.27 -15.77
C ALA A 302 -1.35 -9.99 -14.99
N ALA A 303 -1.64 -10.44 -13.76
CA ALA A 303 -0.70 -11.18 -12.94
C ALA A 303 -0.42 -12.60 -13.52
N ALA A 304 -1.42 -13.24 -14.11
CA ALA A 304 -1.24 -14.54 -14.79
C ALA A 304 -0.34 -14.43 -16.03
N ALA A 305 -0.40 -13.30 -16.75
CA ALA A 305 0.50 -12.99 -17.87
C ALA A 305 1.94 -12.67 -17.41
N GLY A 306 2.16 -12.40 -16.13
CA GLY A 306 3.45 -12.10 -15.53
C GLY A 306 4.02 -10.72 -15.87
N PRO A 307 5.26 -10.42 -15.44
CA PRO A 307 5.94 -9.17 -15.74
C PRO A 307 6.07 -8.90 -17.24
N LEU A 308 6.32 -7.64 -17.61
CA LEU A 308 6.60 -7.28 -18.99
C LEU A 308 7.93 -7.89 -19.46
N PRO A 309 8.06 -8.29 -20.73
CA PRO A 309 9.34 -8.68 -21.31
C PRO A 309 10.29 -7.44 -21.38
N ALA A 310 11.60 -7.71 -21.35
CA ALA A 310 12.62 -6.69 -21.19
C ALA A 310 12.63 -5.61 -22.30
N ASP A 311 12.33 -5.99 -23.52
CA ASP A 311 12.23 -5.08 -24.67
C ASP A 311 11.04 -4.11 -24.50
N LEU A 312 9.91 -4.61 -24.01
CA LEU A 312 8.74 -3.75 -23.74
C LEU A 312 9.00 -2.85 -22.52
N VAL A 313 9.68 -3.35 -21.46
CA VAL A 313 10.09 -2.51 -20.32
C VAL A 313 10.92 -1.33 -20.82
N ALA A 314 11.91 -1.55 -21.71
CA ALA A 314 12.74 -0.49 -22.25
C ALA A 314 11.93 0.57 -23.04
N ARG A 315 10.92 0.14 -23.82
CA ARG A 315 10.01 1.05 -24.55
C ARG A 315 9.13 1.85 -23.58
N VAL A 316 8.59 1.19 -22.56
CA VAL A 316 7.76 1.81 -21.50
C VAL A 316 8.58 2.84 -20.72
N ASP A 317 9.82 2.52 -20.31
CA ASP A 317 10.71 3.46 -19.63
C ASP A 317 11.06 4.69 -20.50
N ALA A 318 11.23 4.48 -21.79
CA ALA A 318 11.52 5.57 -22.73
C ALA A 318 10.31 6.50 -22.96
N SER A 319 9.10 6.00 -22.80
CA SER A 319 7.85 6.73 -23.07
C SER A 319 7.50 7.84 -22.07
N VAL A 320 8.18 7.89 -20.91
CA VAL A 320 7.92 8.86 -19.81
C VAL A 320 9.11 9.75 -19.48
N ARG A 321 10.15 9.72 -20.34
CA ARG A 321 11.37 10.56 -20.21
C ARG A 321 11.19 11.93 -20.84
#